data_aa10e8d1e71e22baf492cd7610095b31
#
_entry.id   aa10e8d1e71e22baf492cd7610095b31
#
_cell.length_a   1.000
_cell.length_b   1.000
_cell.length_c   1.000
_cell.angle_alpha   90.00
_cell.angle_beta   90.00
_cell.angle_gamma   90.00
#
_symmetry.space_group_name_H-M   'P 1'
#
loop_
_entity.id
_entity.type
_entity.pdbx_description
1 polymer ?
#
loop_
_entity_poly.entity_id
_entity_poly.type
_entity_poly.pdbx_seq_one_letter_code
_entity_poly.pdbx_strand_id
1 'polypeptide(L)'
;AVVDKAKEYNVPIRVGVNSGSLEKHIVEKYGKVTAEGLVESALDKVKMIEDMGYDNLVVSIKSSDVLMCARAHELLAPQCTYPLHVGITEAGTLFRGNIKSAIGLGIILNQGIGDTIRVSLTGDPVNEIASAKQILKTLGLRKGGIEVVSCPTCGRTNIDLIGLANEVEKMVTEFDDLDIKVAVMGCVVNGPGEAKEADIGIAGGKGEGLLIKKGQVVR
;
A
#
# COMPACT_ATOMS: atom_id res chain seq x y z
N ALA A 1 -16.29 -31.24 -1.02
CA ALA A 1 -14.91 -31.59 -0.65
C ALA A 1 -14.17 -30.42 0.01
N VAL A 2 -13.94 -29.27 -0.66
CA VAL A 2 -13.18 -28.13 -0.07
C VAL A 2 -13.91 -27.55 1.14
N VAL A 3 -15.20 -27.18 0.98
CA VAL A 3 -16.03 -26.62 2.05
C VAL A 3 -16.15 -27.58 3.25
N ASP A 4 -16.30 -28.88 2.99
CA ASP A 4 -16.41 -29.88 4.06
C ASP A 4 -15.14 -29.95 4.93
N LYS A 5 -13.97 -29.85 4.27
CA LYS A 5 -12.68 -29.79 4.99
C LYS A 5 -12.47 -28.46 5.72
N ALA A 6 -12.90 -27.35 5.12
CA ALA A 6 -12.87 -26.06 5.79
C ALA A 6 -13.73 -26.05 7.06
N LYS A 7 -14.92 -26.67 7.03
CA LYS A 7 -15.79 -26.88 8.19
C LYS A 7 -15.11 -27.74 9.27
N GLU A 8 -14.56 -28.90 8.85
CA GLU A 8 -13.91 -29.84 9.76
C GLU A 8 -12.77 -29.20 10.57
N TYR A 9 -11.97 -28.33 9.91
CA TYR A 9 -10.81 -27.72 10.54
C TYR A 9 -11.00 -26.24 10.91
N ASN A 10 -12.21 -25.70 10.69
CA ASN A 10 -12.53 -24.27 10.91
C ASN A 10 -11.54 -23.31 10.20
N VAL A 11 -11.20 -23.61 8.95
CA VAL A 11 -10.24 -22.84 8.14
C VAL A 11 -10.96 -21.86 7.24
N PRO A 12 -10.63 -20.55 7.26
CA PRO A 12 -11.29 -19.58 6.39
C PRO A 12 -11.04 -19.87 4.90
N ILE A 13 -12.07 -19.67 4.10
CA ILE A 13 -11.99 -19.77 2.64
C ILE A 13 -11.88 -18.37 2.04
N ARG A 14 -10.84 -18.12 1.26
CA ARG A 14 -10.77 -16.89 0.48
C ARG A 14 -11.36 -17.10 -0.92
N VAL A 15 -12.51 -16.47 -1.16
CA VAL A 15 -13.12 -16.35 -2.48
C VAL A 15 -12.34 -15.34 -3.29
N GLY A 16 -11.73 -15.78 -4.38
CA GLY A 16 -10.87 -14.93 -5.22
C GLY A 16 -11.40 -14.81 -6.64
N VAL A 17 -11.53 -13.57 -7.12
CA VAL A 17 -11.88 -13.25 -8.51
C VAL A 17 -10.78 -12.39 -9.11
N ASN A 18 -10.30 -12.76 -10.29
CA ASN A 18 -9.31 -12.00 -11.04
C ASN A 18 -9.85 -11.64 -12.43
N SER A 19 -9.55 -10.43 -12.88
CA SER A 19 -9.99 -9.96 -14.21
C SER A 19 -9.53 -10.86 -15.36
N GLY A 20 -8.34 -11.47 -15.24
CA GLY A 20 -7.78 -12.36 -16.26
C GLY A 20 -8.42 -13.74 -16.34
N SER A 21 -9.25 -14.13 -15.38
CA SER A 21 -9.91 -15.44 -15.30
C SER A 21 -11.40 -15.35 -14.99
N LEU A 22 -12.03 -14.23 -15.36
CA LEU A 22 -13.48 -14.07 -15.21
C LEU A 22 -14.24 -15.07 -16.10
N GLU A 23 -15.34 -15.59 -15.60
CA GLU A 23 -16.16 -16.61 -16.27
C GLU A 23 -16.71 -16.09 -17.60
N LYS A 24 -16.70 -16.97 -18.63
CA LYS A 24 -17.11 -16.61 -19.99
C LYS A 24 -18.54 -16.06 -20.05
N HIS A 25 -19.48 -16.66 -19.32
CA HIS A 25 -20.88 -16.22 -19.30
C HIS A 25 -21.04 -14.79 -18.74
N ILE A 26 -20.20 -14.40 -17.76
CA ILE A 26 -20.20 -13.04 -17.22
C ILE A 26 -19.59 -12.07 -18.25
N VAL A 27 -18.48 -12.45 -18.89
CA VAL A 27 -17.89 -11.63 -19.96
C VAL A 27 -18.86 -11.44 -21.12
N GLU A 28 -19.60 -12.48 -21.51
CA GLU A 28 -20.65 -12.41 -22.54
C GLU A 28 -21.79 -11.50 -22.13
N LYS A 29 -22.26 -11.58 -20.87
CA LYS A 29 -23.32 -10.74 -20.33
C LYS A 29 -22.98 -9.25 -20.37
N TYR A 30 -21.74 -8.88 -20.01
CA TYR A 30 -21.27 -7.49 -19.95
C TYR A 30 -20.56 -7.02 -21.24
N GLY A 31 -20.38 -7.91 -22.22
CA GLY A 31 -19.66 -7.64 -23.46
C GLY A 31 -18.13 -7.54 -23.33
N LYS A 32 -17.61 -7.42 -22.12
CA LYS A 32 -16.19 -7.36 -21.76
C LYS A 32 -16.01 -7.60 -20.25
N VAL A 33 -14.76 -7.65 -19.79
CA VAL A 33 -14.44 -7.61 -18.35
C VAL A 33 -14.77 -6.22 -17.80
N THR A 34 -15.61 -6.17 -16.75
CA THR A 34 -16.04 -4.94 -16.08
C THR A 34 -15.96 -5.07 -14.56
N ALA A 35 -16.01 -3.95 -13.85
CA ALA A 35 -16.06 -3.94 -12.38
C ALA A 35 -17.33 -4.65 -11.87
N GLU A 36 -18.48 -4.41 -12.51
CA GLU A 36 -19.76 -5.02 -12.20
C GLU A 36 -19.72 -6.55 -12.37
N GLY A 37 -19.11 -7.02 -13.46
CA GLY A 37 -18.94 -8.46 -13.72
C GLY A 37 -18.03 -9.12 -12.69
N LEU A 38 -16.97 -8.45 -12.24
CA LEU A 38 -16.10 -8.95 -11.17
C LEU A 38 -16.84 -9.08 -9.84
N VAL A 39 -17.68 -8.11 -9.52
CA VAL A 39 -18.51 -8.14 -8.29
C VAL A 39 -19.56 -9.26 -8.37
N GLU A 40 -20.29 -9.40 -9.48
CA GLU A 40 -21.25 -10.48 -9.68
C GLU A 40 -20.57 -11.84 -9.48
N SER A 41 -19.44 -12.07 -10.12
CA SER A 41 -18.67 -13.31 -9.96
C SER A 41 -18.27 -13.57 -8.50
N ALA A 42 -17.90 -12.54 -7.76
CA ALA A 42 -17.52 -12.69 -6.36
C ALA A 42 -18.73 -13.06 -5.49
N LEU A 43 -19.84 -12.35 -5.64
CA LEU A 43 -21.06 -12.57 -4.87
C LEU A 43 -21.69 -13.94 -5.17
N ASP A 44 -21.70 -14.39 -6.43
CA ASP A 44 -22.18 -15.72 -6.81
C ASP A 44 -21.38 -16.84 -6.12
N LYS A 45 -20.05 -16.69 -6.05
CA LYS A 45 -19.18 -17.66 -5.35
C LYS A 45 -19.34 -17.62 -3.84
N VAL A 46 -19.53 -16.45 -3.26
CA VAL A 46 -19.85 -16.28 -1.83
C VAL A 46 -21.14 -17.02 -1.53
N LYS A 47 -22.20 -16.71 -2.28
CA LYS A 47 -23.50 -17.36 -2.12
C LYS A 47 -23.44 -18.88 -2.26
N MET A 48 -22.68 -19.38 -3.23
CA MET A 48 -22.48 -20.81 -3.41
C MET A 48 -21.92 -21.49 -2.15
N ILE A 49 -21.00 -20.85 -1.43
CA ILE A 49 -20.39 -21.40 -0.22
C ILE A 49 -21.35 -21.23 0.97
N GLU A 50 -22.05 -20.10 1.07
CA GLU A 50 -23.10 -19.88 2.08
C GLU A 50 -24.23 -20.93 1.97
N ASP A 51 -24.67 -21.23 0.74
CA ASP A 51 -25.68 -22.26 0.48
C ASP A 51 -25.21 -23.68 0.90
N MET A 52 -23.89 -23.89 1.00
CA MET A 52 -23.31 -25.09 1.62
C MET A 52 -23.22 -24.98 3.16
N GLY A 53 -23.69 -23.89 3.78
CA GLY A 53 -23.72 -23.68 5.23
C GLY A 53 -22.33 -23.34 5.79
N TYR A 54 -21.52 -22.54 5.09
CA TYR A 54 -20.22 -22.06 5.58
C TYR A 54 -20.03 -20.57 5.32
N ASP A 55 -19.68 -19.82 6.36
CA ASP A 55 -19.62 -18.36 6.38
C ASP A 55 -18.27 -17.79 6.86
N ASN A 56 -17.27 -18.64 7.18
CA ASN A 56 -15.93 -18.18 7.50
C ASN A 56 -15.19 -17.86 6.20
N LEU A 57 -15.49 -16.69 5.62
CA LEU A 57 -15.04 -16.28 4.30
C LEU A 57 -14.22 -15.00 4.33
N VAL A 58 -13.35 -14.85 3.33
CA VAL A 58 -12.68 -13.62 2.93
C VAL A 58 -12.90 -13.43 1.44
N VAL A 59 -13.20 -12.23 0.99
CA VAL A 59 -13.42 -11.96 -0.44
C VAL A 59 -12.27 -11.16 -1.02
N SER A 60 -11.84 -11.50 -2.24
CA SER A 60 -10.75 -10.84 -2.94
C SER A 60 -11.10 -10.63 -4.40
N ILE A 61 -11.15 -9.38 -4.85
CA ILE A 61 -11.22 -9.02 -6.27
C ILE A 61 -9.89 -8.39 -6.66
N LYS A 62 -9.30 -8.85 -7.75
CA LYS A 62 -8.03 -8.33 -8.27
C LYS A 62 -8.10 -8.07 -9.77
N SER A 63 -7.55 -6.96 -10.17
CA SER A 63 -7.35 -6.60 -11.58
C SER A 63 -5.97 -5.99 -11.78
N SER A 64 -5.46 -6.12 -12.99
CA SER A 64 -4.29 -5.37 -13.45
C SER A 64 -4.63 -3.94 -13.88
N ASP A 65 -5.91 -3.66 -14.12
CA ASP A 65 -6.44 -2.31 -14.29
C ASP A 65 -6.80 -1.74 -12.91
N VAL A 66 -6.08 -0.69 -12.52
CA VAL A 66 -6.16 -0.06 -11.19
C VAL A 66 -7.53 0.54 -10.93
N LEU A 67 -8.07 1.28 -11.91
CA LEU A 67 -9.35 1.97 -11.75
C LEU A 67 -10.51 0.99 -11.75
N MET A 68 -10.46 -0.04 -12.59
CA MET A 68 -11.44 -1.13 -12.56
C MET A 68 -11.41 -1.87 -11.22
N CYS A 69 -10.21 -2.14 -10.69
CA CYS A 69 -10.06 -2.79 -9.39
C CYS A 69 -10.66 -1.95 -8.25
N ALA A 70 -10.36 -0.66 -8.23
CA ALA A 70 -10.93 0.28 -7.25
C ALA A 70 -12.46 0.34 -7.36
N ARG A 71 -12.99 0.49 -8.57
CA ARG A 71 -14.43 0.52 -8.83
C ARG A 71 -15.13 -0.77 -8.39
N ALA A 72 -14.51 -1.92 -8.63
CA ALA A 72 -15.06 -3.20 -8.18
C ALA A 72 -15.17 -3.27 -6.64
N HIS A 73 -14.20 -2.74 -5.91
CA HIS A 73 -14.25 -2.69 -4.45
C HIS A 73 -15.30 -1.69 -3.93
N GLU A 74 -15.45 -0.53 -4.57
CA GLU A 74 -16.53 0.43 -4.27
C GLU A 74 -17.91 -0.20 -4.41
N LEU A 75 -18.10 -1.01 -5.46
CA LEU A 75 -19.36 -1.69 -5.72
C LEU A 75 -19.60 -2.88 -4.78
N LEU A 76 -18.53 -3.61 -4.41
CA LEU A 76 -18.60 -4.79 -3.55
C LEU A 76 -18.83 -4.42 -2.08
N ALA A 77 -18.14 -3.41 -1.57
CA ALA A 77 -18.11 -3.09 -0.14
C ALA A 77 -19.50 -2.93 0.50
N PRO A 78 -20.49 -2.24 -0.12
CA PRO A 78 -21.84 -2.15 0.46
C PRO A 78 -22.66 -3.43 0.37
N GLN A 79 -22.21 -4.43 -0.38
CA GLN A 79 -22.93 -5.68 -0.64
C GLN A 79 -22.30 -6.90 0.05
N CYS A 80 -21.14 -6.71 0.72
CA CYS A 80 -20.35 -7.78 1.30
C CYS A 80 -19.95 -7.44 2.73
N THR A 81 -20.32 -8.28 3.68
CA THR A 81 -19.97 -8.12 5.10
C THR A 81 -18.69 -8.89 5.49
N TYR A 82 -18.15 -9.67 4.58
CA TYR A 82 -16.92 -10.43 4.80
C TYR A 82 -15.69 -9.55 4.66
N PRO A 83 -14.60 -9.87 5.37
CA PRO A 83 -13.33 -9.18 5.21
C PRO A 83 -12.86 -9.16 3.77
N LEU A 84 -12.35 -8.01 3.32
CA LEU A 84 -11.87 -7.80 1.95
C LEU A 84 -10.35 -7.88 1.90
N HIS A 85 -9.83 -8.75 1.04
CA HIS A 85 -8.41 -8.84 0.74
C HIS A 85 -8.09 -8.11 -0.55
N VAL A 86 -7.46 -6.93 -0.43
CA VAL A 86 -7.27 -6.00 -1.54
C VAL A 86 -5.84 -6.02 -2.08
N GLY A 87 -5.69 -5.77 -3.36
CA GLY A 87 -4.40 -5.72 -4.05
C GLY A 87 -4.55 -5.64 -5.55
N ILE A 88 -3.51 -5.14 -6.21
CA ILE A 88 -3.43 -5.10 -7.68
C ILE A 88 -2.66 -6.34 -8.14
N THR A 89 -3.21 -7.09 -9.09
CA THR A 89 -2.52 -8.24 -9.67
C THR A 89 -1.69 -7.84 -10.89
N GLU A 90 -0.67 -8.65 -11.21
CA GLU A 90 0.17 -8.39 -12.39
C GLU A 90 0.74 -6.96 -12.41
N ALA A 91 1.17 -6.46 -11.25
CA ALA A 91 1.58 -5.07 -11.13
C ALA A 91 2.92 -4.80 -11.85
N GLY A 92 3.77 -5.80 -11.98
CA GLY A 92 5.06 -5.72 -12.69
C GLY A 92 6.28 -5.80 -11.77
N THR A 93 7.44 -5.38 -12.30
CA THR A 93 8.70 -5.34 -11.55
C THR A 93 8.68 -4.28 -10.44
N LEU A 94 9.70 -4.29 -9.58
CA LEU A 94 9.76 -3.49 -8.35
C LEU A 94 9.32 -2.03 -8.54
N PHE A 95 9.91 -1.31 -9.48
CA PHE A 95 9.59 0.11 -9.70
C PHE A 95 8.15 0.32 -10.18
N ARG A 96 7.78 -0.33 -11.30
CA ARG A 96 6.44 -0.17 -11.91
C ARG A 96 5.35 -0.75 -11.03
N GLY A 97 5.63 -1.91 -10.43
CA GLY A 97 4.70 -2.61 -9.56
C GLY A 97 4.40 -1.85 -8.28
N ASN A 98 5.40 -1.18 -7.70
CA ASN A 98 5.20 -0.33 -6.53
C ASN A 98 4.31 0.88 -6.83
N ILE A 99 4.56 1.57 -7.95
CA ILE A 99 3.72 2.71 -8.37
C ILE A 99 2.28 2.26 -8.55
N LYS A 100 2.08 1.17 -9.30
CA LYS A 100 0.76 0.64 -9.61
C LYS A 100 0.01 0.17 -8.36
N SER A 101 0.70 -0.54 -7.47
CA SER A 101 0.13 -1.01 -6.21
C SER A 101 -0.16 0.14 -5.25
N ALA A 102 0.73 1.13 -5.16
CA ALA A 102 0.53 2.30 -4.29
C ALA A 102 -0.70 3.12 -4.72
N ILE A 103 -0.88 3.34 -6.03
CA ILE A 103 -2.05 4.05 -6.55
C ILE A 103 -3.32 3.24 -6.27
N GLY A 104 -3.34 1.94 -6.62
CA GLY A 104 -4.53 1.12 -6.48
C GLY A 104 -4.94 0.89 -5.02
N LEU A 105 -3.99 0.52 -4.17
CA LEU A 105 -4.23 0.37 -2.73
C LEU A 105 -4.57 1.71 -2.09
N GLY A 106 -3.92 2.80 -2.50
CA GLY A 106 -4.21 4.14 -2.01
C GLY A 106 -5.65 4.56 -2.26
N ILE A 107 -6.17 4.35 -3.49
CA ILE A 107 -7.56 4.67 -3.83
C ILE A 107 -8.55 3.83 -3.00
N ILE A 108 -8.31 2.52 -2.86
CA ILE A 108 -9.22 1.62 -2.16
C ILE A 108 -9.20 1.87 -0.65
N LEU A 109 -8.00 1.89 -0.05
CA LEU A 109 -7.84 2.04 1.40
C LEU A 109 -8.27 3.43 1.91
N ASN A 110 -8.11 4.49 1.10
CA ASN A 110 -8.56 5.84 1.45
C ASN A 110 -10.09 5.96 1.57
N GLN A 111 -10.82 5.01 1.01
CA GLN A 111 -12.27 4.91 1.15
C GLN A 111 -12.70 4.09 2.39
N GLY A 112 -11.75 3.64 3.20
CA GLY A 112 -12.03 2.74 4.33
C GLY A 112 -12.34 1.30 3.91
N ILE A 113 -12.00 0.91 2.68
CA ILE A 113 -12.25 -0.43 2.14
C ILE A 113 -10.97 -1.27 2.21
N GLY A 114 -11.08 -2.49 2.76
CA GLY A 114 -9.98 -3.46 2.82
C GLY A 114 -9.50 -3.76 4.24
N ASP A 115 -9.39 -5.05 4.55
CA ASP A 115 -9.01 -5.56 5.86
C ASP A 115 -7.59 -6.16 5.83
N THR A 116 -7.21 -6.71 4.71
CA THR A 116 -5.86 -7.22 4.44
C THR A 116 -5.40 -6.81 3.05
N ILE A 117 -4.09 -6.65 2.87
CA ILE A 117 -3.53 -6.21 1.59
C ILE A 117 -2.49 -7.20 1.05
N ARG A 118 -2.30 -7.16 -0.26
CA ARG A 118 -1.15 -7.78 -0.93
C ARG A 118 -0.60 -6.88 -2.02
N VAL A 119 0.69 -6.60 -1.96
CA VAL A 119 1.47 -6.09 -3.08
C VAL A 119 1.96 -7.28 -3.90
N SER A 120 1.85 -7.24 -5.21
CA SER A 120 2.29 -8.31 -6.11
C SER A 120 3.37 -7.80 -7.04
N LEU A 121 4.60 -8.30 -6.86
CA LEU A 121 5.76 -7.88 -7.63
C LEU A 121 6.40 -9.07 -8.35
N THR A 122 6.98 -8.82 -9.53
CA THR A 122 7.88 -9.76 -10.17
C THR A 122 9.27 -9.57 -9.56
N GLY A 123 9.57 -10.30 -8.48
CA GLY A 123 10.81 -10.17 -7.72
C GLY A 123 10.78 -10.94 -6.39
N ASP A 124 11.72 -10.63 -5.51
CA ASP A 124 11.78 -11.22 -4.18
C ASP A 124 10.53 -10.83 -3.36
N PRO A 125 9.79 -11.79 -2.77
CA PRO A 125 8.58 -11.52 -1.99
C PRO A 125 8.83 -10.66 -0.73
N VAL A 126 10.06 -10.59 -0.23
CA VAL A 126 10.41 -9.69 0.88
C VAL A 126 10.16 -8.23 0.51
N ASN A 127 10.41 -7.86 -0.76
CA ASN A 127 10.13 -6.51 -1.26
C ASN A 127 8.63 -6.18 -1.28
N GLU A 128 7.75 -7.18 -1.44
CA GLU A 128 6.29 -6.98 -1.36
C GLU A 128 5.88 -6.53 0.04
N ILE A 129 6.50 -7.11 1.08
CA ILE A 129 6.24 -6.75 2.48
C ILE A 129 6.73 -5.34 2.80
N ALA A 130 7.96 -5.00 2.36
CA ALA A 130 8.51 -3.67 2.54
C ALA A 130 7.62 -2.60 1.87
N SER A 131 7.22 -2.84 0.63
CA SER A 131 6.32 -1.96 -0.13
C SER A 131 4.94 -1.82 0.52
N ALA A 132 4.36 -2.94 0.99
CA ALA A 132 3.07 -2.94 1.67
C ALA A 132 3.11 -2.13 2.98
N LYS A 133 4.15 -2.31 3.79
CA LYS A 133 4.37 -1.52 5.01
C LYS A 133 4.48 -0.03 4.68
N GLN A 134 5.26 0.33 3.65
CA GLN A 134 5.44 1.72 3.24
C GLN A 134 4.14 2.37 2.75
N ILE A 135 3.35 1.66 1.95
CA ILE A 135 2.03 2.15 1.49
C ILE A 135 1.12 2.44 2.70
N LEU A 136 1.03 1.51 3.65
CA LEU A 136 0.21 1.69 4.85
C LEU A 136 0.70 2.85 5.73
N LYS A 137 2.03 3.02 5.89
CA LYS A 137 2.61 4.16 6.61
C LYS A 137 2.25 5.48 5.94
N THR A 138 2.43 5.57 4.62
CA THR A 138 2.13 6.77 3.83
C THR A 138 0.65 7.18 3.92
N LEU A 139 -0.26 6.21 4.06
CA LEU A 139 -1.69 6.46 4.27
C LEU A 139 -2.08 6.70 5.75
N GLY A 140 -1.13 6.68 6.68
CA GLY A 140 -1.41 6.81 8.12
C GLY A 140 -2.15 5.61 8.73
N LEU A 141 -2.26 4.48 8.00
CA LEU A 141 -2.94 3.26 8.44
C LEU A 141 -2.02 2.33 9.27
N ARG A 142 -0.72 2.58 9.25
CA ARG A 142 0.27 1.87 10.05
C ARG A 142 1.17 2.85 10.76
N LYS A 143 1.30 2.68 12.07
CA LYS A 143 2.27 3.40 12.91
C LYS A 143 3.58 2.63 13.02
N GLY A 144 4.61 3.33 13.45
CA GLY A 144 5.96 2.80 13.71
C GLY A 144 6.88 2.86 12.50
N GLY A 145 8.17 2.89 12.80
CA GLY A 145 9.26 3.18 11.89
C GLY A 145 9.49 4.68 11.73
N ILE A 146 10.67 5.02 11.25
CA ILE A 146 11.07 6.40 11.03
C ILE A 146 10.60 6.86 9.64
N GLU A 147 9.86 7.97 9.58
CA GLU A 147 9.55 8.66 8.32
C GLU A 147 10.71 9.58 7.97
N VAL A 148 11.37 9.33 6.84
CA VAL A 148 12.41 10.23 6.32
C VAL A 148 11.78 11.16 5.29
N VAL A 149 11.88 12.46 5.53
CA VAL A 149 11.50 13.50 4.57
C VAL A 149 12.74 14.21 4.07
N SER A 150 12.91 14.33 2.77
CA SER A 150 14.04 15.06 2.17
C SER A 150 13.53 16.01 1.10
N CYS A 151 14.15 17.17 0.99
CA CYS A 151 13.83 18.11 -0.07
C CYS A 151 14.42 17.64 -1.42
N PRO A 152 13.81 18.04 -2.55
CA PRO A 152 14.42 17.80 -3.86
C PRO A 152 15.71 18.61 -3.99
N THR A 153 16.69 18.08 -4.72
CA THR A 153 17.88 18.82 -5.09
C THR A 153 17.51 20.05 -5.93
N CYS A 154 17.90 21.24 -5.48
CA CYS A 154 17.63 22.49 -6.20
C CYS A 154 18.91 23.34 -6.26
N GLY A 155 18.88 24.50 -6.93
CA GLY A 155 20.03 25.39 -7.05
C GLY A 155 20.59 25.96 -5.74
N ARG A 156 19.92 25.72 -4.63
CA ARG A 156 20.37 26.12 -3.27
C ARG A 156 21.05 24.99 -2.49
N THR A 157 21.04 23.75 -3.00
CA THR A 157 21.69 22.60 -2.37
C THR A 157 23.20 22.75 -2.46
N ASN A 158 23.88 22.72 -1.31
CA ASN A 158 25.33 22.91 -1.21
C ASN A 158 26.06 21.67 -0.63
N ILE A 159 25.37 20.57 -0.45
CA ILE A 159 25.87 19.31 0.12
C ILE A 159 25.53 18.15 -0.80
N ASP A 160 26.15 17.01 -0.60
CA ASP A 160 25.67 15.73 -1.19
C ASP A 160 24.41 15.27 -0.48
N LEU A 161 23.28 15.91 -0.82
CA LEU A 161 21.97 15.61 -0.25
C LEU A 161 21.51 14.18 -0.58
N ILE A 162 21.79 13.71 -1.79
CA ILE A 162 21.39 12.37 -2.23
C ILE A 162 22.10 11.31 -1.41
N GLY A 163 23.42 11.42 -1.27
CA GLY A 163 24.22 10.52 -0.44
C GLY A 163 23.75 10.51 1.01
N LEU A 164 23.57 11.70 1.59
CA LEU A 164 23.12 11.84 2.98
C LEU A 164 21.71 11.26 3.22
N ALA A 165 20.76 11.53 2.33
CA ALA A 165 19.41 10.99 2.45
C ALA A 165 19.41 9.45 2.38
N ASN A 166 20.16 8.87 1.43
CA ASN A 166 20.29 7.41 1.31
C ASN A 166 20.99 6.77 2.54
N GLU A 167 21.97 7.44 3.14
CA GLU A 167 22.59 6.97 4.38
C GLU A 167 21.60 6.99 5.54
N VAL A 168 20.87 8.10 5.70
CA VAL A 168 19.82 8.22 6.74
C VAL A 168 18.75 7.15 6.54
N GLU A 169 18.23 6.95 5.32
CA GLU A 169 17.26 5.90 5.04
C GLU A 169 17.74 4.50 5.43
N LYS A 170 19.02 4.18 5.18
CA LYS A 170 19.62 2.91 5.61
C LYS A 170 19.71 2.80 7.13
N MET A 171 20.17 3.85 7.80
CA MET A 171 20.32 3.86 9.26
C MET A 171 18.98 3.70 9.97
N VAL A 172 17.92 4.34 9.48
CA VAL A 172 16.60 4.32 10.14
C VAL A 172 15.86 2.99 9.97
N THR A 173 16.26 2.13 9.01
CA THR A 173 15.65 0.80 8.87
C THR A 173 15.87 -0.11 10.06
N GLU A 174 16.89 0.16 10.89
CA GLU A 174 17.19 -0.58 12.11
C GLU A 174 16.29 -0.18 13.30
N PHE A 175 15.50 0.90 13.17
CA PHE A 175 14.67 1.48 14.22
C PHE A 175 13.18 1.44 13.88
N ASP A 176 12.69 0.30 13.45
CA ASP A 176 11.29 0.10 12.97
C ASP A 176 10.24 0.25 14.09
N ASP A 177 10.65 0.29 15.35
CA ASP A 177 9.83 0.48 16.55
C ASP A 177 9.66 1.96 16.96
N LEU A 178 10.48 2.87 16.42
CA LEU A 178 10.35 4.30 16.68
C LEU A 178 9.30 4.92 15.75
N ASP A 179 8.48 5.81 16.27
CA ASP A 179 7.46 6.56 15.50
C ASP A 179 7.88 8.05 15.49
N ILE A 180 8.90 8.37 14.69
CA ILE A 180 9.45 9.71 14.56
C ILE A 180 9.64 10.10 13.09
N LYS A 181 9.67 11.40 12.85
CA LYS A 181 9.96 12.02 11.56
C LYS A 181 11.36 12.63 11.54
N VAL A 182 12.16 12.22 10.57
CA VAL A 182 13.52 12.73 10.34
C VAL A 182 13.55 13.54 9.04
N ALA A 183 14.05 14.78 9.11
CA ALA A 183 14.18 15.65 7.95
C ALA A 183 15.63 15.78 7.48
N VAL A 184 15.87 15.61 6.17
CA VAL A 184 17.17 15.78 5.53
C VAL A 184 17.08 16.88 4.47
N MET A 185 17.59 18.07 4.79
CA MET A 185 17.42 19.27 3.97
C MET A 185 18.73 19.76 3.38
N GLY A 186 18.72 20.10 2.11
CA GLY A 186 19.92 20.47 1.33
C GLY A 186 20.40 21.90 1.49
N CYS A 187 19.67 22.77 2.20
CA CYS A 187 20.08 24.15 2.42
C CYS A 187 19.56 24.72 3.74
N VAL A 188 20.30 25.68 4.29
CA VAL A 188 19.96 26.39 5.55
C VAL A 188 18.88 27.47 5.37
N VAL A 189 18.48 27.79 4.14
CA VAL A 189 17.51 28.86 3.87
C VAL A 189 16.06 28.38 4.09
N ASN A 190 15.66 27.32 3.39
CA ASN A 190 14.32 26.75 3.53
C ASN A 190 14.29 25.55 4.48
N GLY A 191 15.44 24.87 4.66
CA GLY A 191 15.57 23.66 5.45
C GLY A 191 15.00 23.76 6.86
N PRO A 192 15.28 24.81 7.64
CA PRO A 192 14.71 24.95 8.98
C PRO A 192 13.17 25.04 8.97
N GLY A 193 12.58 25.71 7.97
CA GLY A 193 11.12 25.79 7.82
C GLY A 193 10.49 24.48 7.42
N GLU A 194 11.08 23.75 6.49
CA GLU A 194 10.62 22.45 6.00
C GLU A 194 10.81 21.34 7.05
N ALA A 195 11.87 21.46 7.88
CA ALA A 195 12.14 20.52 8.99
C ALA A 195 11.36 20.85 10.28
N LYS A 196 10.53 21.91 10.29
CA LYS A 196 9.86 22.39 11.51
C LYS A 196 8.99 21.33 12.16
N GLU A 197 8.33 20.51 11.37
CA GLU A 197 7.40 19.47 11.84
C GLU A 197 8.10 18.12 12.05
N ALA A 198 9.41 18.03 11.81
CA ALA A 198 10.18 16.84 12.09
C ALA A 198 10.64 16.80 13.55
N ASP A 199 10.73 15.61 14.12
CA ASP A 199 11.27 15.39 15.46
C ASP A 199 12.77 15.72 15.50
N ILE A 200 13.47 15.35 14.42
CA ILE A 200 14.89 15.65 14.22
C ILE A 200 15.13 16.02 12.75
N GLY A 201 16.03 16.94 12.48
CA GLY A 201 16.35 17.35 11.12
C GLY A 201 17.77 17.84 10.97
N ILE A 202 18.30 17.69 9.76
CA ILE A 202 19.58 18.24 9.34
C ILE A 202 19.32 19.16 8.15
N ALA A 203 19.87 20.39 8.19
CA ALA A 203 19.86 21.31 7.07
C ALA A 203 21.29 21.65 6.68
N GLY A 204 21.72 21.25 5.48
CA GLY A 204 23.09 21.42 5.00
C GLY A 204 23.42 22.84 4.54
N GLY A 205 24.63 23.28 4.81
CA GLY A 205 25.22 24.54 4.34
C GLY A 205 26.61 24.33 3.75
N LYS A 206 27.31 25.41 3.38
CA LYS A 206 28.67 25.33 2.86
C LYS A 206 29.67 24.99 3.98
N GLY A 207 30.07 23.71 4.07
CA GLY A 207 31.03 23.23 5.07
C GLY A 207 30.46 23.16 6.49
N GLU A 208 29.19 23.37 6.67
CA GLU A 208 28.47 23.33 7.95
C GLU A 208 27.06 22.75 7.78
N GLY A 209 26.42 22.43 8.88
CA GLY A 209 25.03 21.97 8.88
C GLY A 209 24.32 22.37 10.16
N LEU A 210 23.02 22.60 10.07
CA LEU A 210 22.18 22.89 11.23
C LEU A 210 21.50 21.61 11.69
N LEU A 211 21.64 21.28 12.96
CA LEU A 211 20.84 20.24 13.61
C LEU A 211 19.58 20.90 14.19
N ILE A 212 18.44 20.37 13.80
CA ILE A 212 17.11 20.87 14.18
C ILE A 212 16.42 19.79 15.01
N LYS A 213 15.84 20.17 16.12
CA LYS A 213 15.06 19.29 16.98
C LYS A 213 13.73 19.96 17.31
N LYS A 214 12.62 19.34 16.92
CA LYS A 214 11.26 19.87 17.12
C LYS A 214 11.13 21.32 16.67
N GLY A 215 11.60 21.63 15.47
CA GLY A 215 11.57 22.96 14.87
C GLY A 215 12.55 23.99 15.41
N GLN A 216 13.41 23.63 16.37
CA GLN A 216 14.42 24.53 16.94
C GLN A 216 15.83 24.14 16.48
N VAL A 217 16.62 25.10 16.05
CA VAL A 217 18.04 24.88 15.76
C VAL A 217 18.78 24.68 17.08
N VAL A 218 19.45 23.53 17.22
CA VAL A 218 20.17 23.16 18.43
C VAL A 218 21.69 23.15 18.24
N ARG A 219 22.19 23.12 16.98
CA ARG A 219 23.60 23.20 16.64
C ARG A 219 23.79 23.62 15.18
#